data_b0315e2a91704468a336efc837f600a4
#
_entry.id   b0315e2a91704468a336efc837f600a4
#
_cell.length_a   1.000
_cell.length_b   1.000
_cell.length_c   1.000
_cell.angle_alpha   90.00
_cell.angle_beta   90.00
_cell.angle_gamma   90.00
#
_symmetry.space_group_name_H-M   'P 1'
#
loop_
_entity.id
_entity.type
_entity.pdbx_description
1 polymer ?
#
loop_
_entity_poly.entity_id
_entity_poly.type
_entity_poly.pdbx_seq_one_letter_code
_entity_poly.pdbx_strand_id
1 'polypeptide(L)'
;MKKKEQTESFEDAIPKPSNIYIKLWKAKQEIGKVVKGNDNPFFKSKYADLNTILEACEPILLKYDLILLQPIIGSSVHTWIIDIDSGGRVESYLDLPNIVDPQKMIAAVTYYRRASLQSLLSLQAVDDDGNTAKEGSKPKLSNERFQNAIKAINDGKFDIKVLREKYHITPEQHEILLDL
;
A
#
# COMPACT_ATOMS: atom_id res chain seq x y z
N MET A 1 31.92 -38.93 39.89
CA MET A 1 31.05 -37.91 39.28
C MET A 1 30.52 -38.49 37.98
N LYS A 2 29.24 -38.94 37.95
CA LYS A 2 28.57 -39.48 36.74
C LYS A 2 27.99 -38.30 35.97
N LYS A 3 28.48 -38.03 34.72
CA LYS A 3 27.82 -37.14 33.75
C LYS A 3 26.44 -37.76 33.43
N LYS A 4 25.37 -37.04 33.72
CA LYS A 4 24.06 -37.32 33.14
C LYS A 4 24.16 -36.89 31.67
N GLU A 5 24.16 -37.85 30.75
CA GLU A 5 23.79 -37.63 29.36
C GLU A 5 22.32 -37.28 29.33
N GLN A 6 22.02 -36.06 28.95
CA GLN A 6 20.65 -35.67 28.58
C GLN A 6 20.38 -36.33 27.22
N THR A 7 19.64 -37.41 27.24
CA THR A 7 19.02 -37.94 26.03
C THR A 7 17.88 -36.98 25.64
N GLU A 8 18.17 -36.07 24.68
CA GLU A 8 17.09 -35.35 23.97
C GLU A 8 16.16 -36.40 23.37
N SER A 9 14.88 -36.34 23.72
CA SER A 9 13.90 -37.27 23.19
C SER A 9 13.73 -37.02 21.69
N PHE A 10 13.56 -38.09 20.92
CA PHE A 10 13.27 -38.02 19.48
C PHE A 10 12.05 -37.13 19.17
N GLU A 11 11.15 -36.93 20.13
CA GLU A 11 9.96 -36.08 20.03
C GLU A 11 10.32 -34.57 20.01
N ASP A 12 11.45 -34.18 20.64
CA ASP A 12 11.92 -32.78 20.63
C ASP A 12 12.63 -32.42 19.32
N ALA A 13 13.03 -33.42 18.54
CA ALA A 13 13.69 -33.24 17.24
C ALA A 13 12.71 -33.10 16.06
N ILE A 14 11.41 -33.35 16.27
CA ILE A 14 10.39 -33.14 15.24
C ILE A 14 9.98 -31.66 15.32
N PRO A 15 10.28 -30.84 14.28
CA PRO A 15 9.83 -29.45 14.24
C PRO A 15 8.29 -29.47 14.38
N LYS A 16 7.76 -28.85 15.43
CA LYS A 16 6.32 -28.61 15.50
C LYS A 16 5.91 -27.90 14.23
N PRO A 17 4.92 -28.41 13.47
CA PRO A 17 4.54 -27.78 12.23
C PRO A 17 4.20 -26.34 12.53
N SER A 18 5.07 -25.42 12.10
CA SER A 18 4.81 -23.99 12.19
C SER A 18 3.55 -23.77 11.35
N ASN A 19 2.53 -23.23 11.99
CA ASN A 19 1.27 -23.04 11.29
C ASN A 19 1.33 -21.71 10.57
N ILE A 20 1.77 -21.71 9.31
CA ILE A 20 1.81 -20.55 8.44
C ILE A 20 0.49 -19.76 8.44
N TYR A 21 -0.64 -20.44 8.59
CA TYR A 21 -1.95 -19.80 8.64
C TYR A 21 -2.13 -18.95 9.91
N ILE A 22 -1.58 -19.38 11.05
CA ILE A 22 -1.60 -18.60 12.29
C ILE A 22 -0.72 -17.35 12.14
N LYS A 23 0.50 -17.51 11.59
CA LYS A 23 1.40 -16.38 11.32
C LYS A 23 0.76 -15.39 10.34
N LEU A 24 0.20 -15.89 9.25
CA LEU A 24 -0.46 -15.08 8.25
C LEU A 24 -1.72 -14.39 8.81
N TRP A 25 -2.50 -15.08 9.65
CA TRP A 25 -3.63 -14.48 10.33
C TRP A 25 -3.20 -13.32 11.22
N LYS A 26 -2.14 -13.46 12.00
CA LYS A 26 -1.57 -12.38 12.82
C LYS A 26 -1.10 -11.20 11.94
N ALA A 27 -0.33 -11.48 10.89
CA ALA A 27 0.14 -10.47 9.95
C ALA A 27 -1.04 -9.69 9.33
N LYS A 28 -2.09 -10.37 8.91
CA LYS A 28 -3.29 -9.74 8.32
C LYS A 28 -4.05 -8.84 9.30
N GLN A 29 -3.97 -9.06 10.60
CA GLN A 29 -4.57 -8.14 11.60
C GLN A 29 -3.85 -6.78 11.62
N GLU A 30 -2.57 -6.75 11.28
CA GLU A 30 -1.75 -5.54 11.31
C GLU A 30 -1.66 -4.82 9.95
N ILE A 31 -1.71 -5.55 8.82
CA ILE A 31 -1.54 -4.97 7.47
C ILE A 31 -2.59 -3.87 7.17
N GLY A 32 -3.78 -3.95 7.73
CA GLY A 32 -4.76 -2.89 7.54
C GLY A 32 -5.19 -2.66 6.08
N LYS A 33 -5.68 -1.46 5.81
CA LYS A 33 -6.11 -1.05 4.47
C LYS A 33 -4.99 -0.32 3.75
N VAL A 34 -4.76 -0.65 2.48
CA VAL A 34 -3.75 0.01 1.65
C VAL A 34 -4.34 1.27 1.02
N VAL A 35 -3.68 2.41 1.21
CA VAL A 35 -4.12 3.70 0.67
C VAL A 35 -3.79 3.79 -0.82
N LYS A 36 -4.77 4.21 -1.62
CA LYS A 36 -4.58 4.49 -3.05
C LYS A 36 -4.03 5.91 -3.22
N GLY A 37 -2.74 6.03 -3.58
CA GLY A 37 -2.08 7.33 -3.74
C GLY A 37 -1.89 7.77 -5.20
N ASN A 38 -1.90 6.84 -6.16
CA ASN A 38 -1.54 7.11 -7.55
C ASN A 38 -2.77 7.27 -8.45
N ASP A 39 -2.72 8.28 -9.32
CA ASP A 39 -3.75 8.53 -10.33
C ASP A 39 -3.57 7.57 -11.52
N ASN A 40 -4.66 6.92 -11.94
CA ASN A 40 -4.67 6.15 -13.18
C ASN A 40 -5.05 7.07 -14.34
N PRO A 41 -4.12 7.34 -15.29
CA PRO A 41 -4.36 8.28 -16.38
C PRO A 41 -5.46 7.82 -17.35
N PHE A 42 -5.75 6.51 -17.40
CA PHE A 42 -6.73 5.94 -18.32
C PHE A 42 -8.15 5.90 -17.75
N PHE A 43 -8.30 5.71 -16.45
CA PHE A 43 -9.62 5.49 -15.81
C PHE A 43 -10.02 6.59 -14.84
N LYS A 44 -9.24 7.67 -14.70
CA LYS A 44 -9.49 8.77 -13.73
C LYS A 44 -9.77 8.26 -12.30
N SER A 45 -9.18 7.14 -11.94
CA SER A 45 -9.33 6.49 -10.63
C SER A 45 -7.97 6.37 -9.95
N LYS A 46 -7.96 6.50 -8.64
CA LYS A 46 -6.76 6.25 -7.84
C LYS A 46 -6.54 4.76 -7.63
N TYR A 47 -5.29 4.34 -7.57
CA TYR A 47 -4.93 2.96 -7.26
C TYR A 47 -3.70 2.90 -6.37
N ALA A 48 -3.56 1.83 -5.58
CA ALA A 48 -2.32 1.52 -4.89
C ALA A 48 -1.38 0.83 -5.87
N ASP A 49 -0.20 1.39 -6.11
CA ASP A 49 0.81 0.74 -6.94
C ASP A 49 1.49 -0.43 -6.20
N LEU A 50 2.35 -1.15 -6.91
CA LEU A 50 3.03 -2.30 -6.34
C LEU A 50 3.91 -1.92 -5.14
N ASN A 51 4.64 -0.80 -5.21
CA ASN A 51 5.53 -0.37 -4.14
C ASN A 51 4.76 -0.02 -2.88
N THR A 52 3.67 0.74 -3.01
CA THR A 52 2.77 1.07 -1.89
C THR A 52 2.26 -0.20 -1.18
N ILE A 53 1.94 -1.25 -1.94
CA ILE A 53 1.48 -2.52 -1.36
C ILE A 53 2.62 -3.25 -0.67
N LEU A 54 3.80 -3.31 -1.28
CA LEU A 54 4.98 -3.96 -0.70
C LEU A 54 5.38 -3.25 0.60
N GLU A 55 5.46 -1.92 0.61
CA GLU A 55 5.77 -1.12 1.79
C GLU A 55 4.79 -1.34 2.94
N ALA A 56 3.52 -1.56 2.63
CA ALA A 56 2.50 -1.85 3.64
C ALA A 56 2.56 -3.28 4.18
N CYS A 57 2.99 -4.25 3.36
CA CYS A 57 2.89 -5.67 3.70
C CYS A 57 4.22 -6.28 4.17
N GLU A 58 5.34 -6.01 3.49
CA GLU A 58 6.61 -6.70 3.76
C GLU A 58 7.11 -6.54 5.19
N PRO A 59 7.13 -5.33 5.80
CA PRO A 59 7.61 -5.18 7.17
C PRO A 59 6.79 -6.01 8.17
N ILE A 60 5.49 -6.13 7.92
CA ILE A 60 4.58 -6.88 8.79
C ILE A 60 4.76 -8.39 8.59
N LEU A 61 4.90 -8.84 7.33
CA LEU A 61 5.17 -10.25 7.05
C LEU A 61 6.49 -10.69 7.70
N LEU A 62 7.56 -9.90 7.55
CA LEU A 62 8.87 -10.17 8.16
C LEU A 62 8.82 -10.23 9.69
N LYS A 63 8.00 -9.40 10.34
CA LYS A 63 7.77 -9.45 11.79
C LYS A 63 7.25 -10.80 12.27
N TYR A 64 6.56 -11.53 11.41
CA TYR A 64 6.00 -12.86 11.70
C TYR A 64 6.77 -14.00 11.04
N ASP A 65 8.04 -13.78 10.70
CA ASP A 65 8.92 -14.76 10.05
C ASP A 65 8.36 -15.31 8.75
N LEU A 66 7.67 -14.44 7.99
CA LEU A 66 7.12 -14.72 6.68
C LEU A 66 7.88 -13.90 5.63
N ILE A 67 8.35 -14.55 4.57
CA ILE A 67 8.96 -13.88 3.43
C ILE A 67 8.02 -13.86 2.22
N LEU A 68 8.01 -12.74 1.49
CA LEU A 68 7.29 -12.58 0.25
C LEU A 68 8.26 -12.73 -0.92
N LEU A 69 7.95 -13.63 -1.85
CA LEU A 69 8.67 -13.79 -3.10
C LEU A 69 7.69 -13.74 -4.28
N GLN A 70 8.12 -13.09 -5.36
CA GLN A 70 7.31 -13.00 -6.59
C GLN A 70 8.12 -13.41 -7.83
N PRO A 71 8.50 -14.70 -7.96
CA PRO A 71 9.24 -15.19 -9.10
C PRO A 71 8.37 -15.27 -10.36
N ILE A 72 9.03 -15.16 -11.52
CA ILE A 72 8.45 -15.52 -12.80
C ILE A 72 8.92 -16.95 -13.12
N ILE A 73 7.98 -17.84 -13.33
CA ILE A 73 8.25 -19.25 -13.66
C ILE A 73 7.51 -19.58 -14.96
N GLY A 74 8.27 -19.92 -15.99
CA GLY A 74 7.70 -20.07 -17.32
C GLY A 74 7.06 -18.77 -17.81
N SER A 75 5.77 -18.82 -18.10
CA SER A 75 4.95 -17.66 -18.52
C SER A 75 4.05 -17.10 -17.41
N SER A 76 4.31 -17.44 -16.13
CA SER A 76 3.43 -17.04 -15.04
C SER A 76 4.17 -16.24 -13.98
N VAL A 77 3.50 -15.24 -13.42
CA VAL A 77 3.92 -14.55 -12.21
C VAL A 77 3.38 -15.31 -11.01
N HIS A 78 4.26 -15.76 -10.15
CA HIS A 78 3.91 -16.39 -8.89
C HIS A 78 4.05 -15.40 -7.74
N THR A 79 3.24 -15.57 -6.71
CA THR A 79 3.35 -14.85 -5.44
C THR A 79 3.34 -15.89 -4.33
N TRP A 80 4.44 -15.98 -3.61
CA TRP A 80 4.63 -16.91 -2.50
C TRP A 80 4.80 -16.16 -1.20
N ILE A 81 4.10 -16.59 -0.15
CA ILE A 81 4.40 -16.22 1.22
C ILE A 81 4.89 -17.49 1.90
N ILE A 82 6.14 -17.46 2.36
CA ILE A 82 6.84 -18.63 2.89
C ILE A 82 7.13 -18.40 4.36
N ASP A 83 6.81 -19.37 5.19
CA ASP A 83 7.21 -19.43 6.59
C ASP A 83 8.66 -19.93 6.67
N ILE A 84 9.56 -19.11 7.21
CA ILE A 84 11.00 -19.44 7.27
C ILE A 84 11.30 -20.57 8.25
N ASP A 85 10.47 -20.81 9.25
CA ASP A 85 10.70 -21.87 10.23
C ASP A 85 10.35 -23.26 9.68
N SER A 86 9.22 -23.37 8.97
CA SER A 86 8.72 -24.66 8.47
C SER A 86 8.98 -24.88 6.98
N GLY A 87 9.27 -23.84 6.23
CA GLY A 87 9.30 -23.88 4.76
C GLY A 87 7.91 -24.02 4.13
N GLY A 88 6.84 -24.03 4.94
CA GLY A 88 5.47 -24.02 4.45
C GLY A 88 5.17 -22.75 3.66
N ARG A 89 4.32 -22.85 2.63
CA ARG A 89 3.96 -21.69 1.81
C ARG A 89 2.48 -21.65 1.48
N VAL A 90 1.98 -20.43 1.30
CA VAL A 90 0.74 -20.13 0.57
C VAL A 90 1.10 -19.45 -0.73
N GLU A 91 0.37 -19.70 -1.79
CA GLU A 91 0.71 -19.22 -3.11
C GLU A 91 -0.50 -18.82 -3.95
N SER A 92 -0.24 -17.93 -4.89
CA SER A 92 -1.13 -17.55 -5.99
C SER A 92 -0.28 -17.37 -7.24
N TYR A 93 -0.86 -17.57 -8.42
CA TYR A 93 -0.18 -17.29 -9.68
C TYR A 93 -1.16 -16.75 -10.72
N LEU A 94 -0.61 -16.05 -11.70
CA LEU A 94 -1.34 -15.50 -12.84
C LEU A 94 -0.51 -15.69 -14.09
N ASP A 95 -1.12 -16.22 -15.15
CA ASP A 95 -0.48 -16.40 -16.44
C ASP A 95 -0.34 -15.06 -17.16
N LEU A 96 0.85 -14.78 -17.64
CA LEU A 96 1.15 -13.60 -18.45
C LEU A 96 0.58 -13.78 -19.85
N PRO A 97 -0.02 -12.74 -20.44
CA PRO A 97 -0.43 -12.76 -21.83
C PRO A 97 0.80 -12.87 -22.76
N ASN A 98 0.59 -13.40 -23.95
CA ASN A 98 1.64 -13.46 -24.96
C ASN A 98 1.93 -12.05 -25.51
N ILE A 99 2.95 -11.39 -24.96
CA ILE A 99 3.39 -10.05 -25.34
C ILE A 99 4.78 -10.14 -25.92
N VAL A 100 4.95 -9.71 -27.18
CA VAL A 100 6.24 -9.73 -27.87
C VAL A 100 7.12 -8.53 -27.49
N ASP A 101 6.50 -7.40 -27.17
CA ASP A 101 7.19 -6.16 -26.80
C ASP A 101 7.73 -6.25 -25.35
N PRO A 102 9.07 -6.17 -25.15
CA PRO A 102 9.65 -6.30 -23.82
C PRO A 102 9.19 -5.23 -22.82
N GLN A 103 8.96 -3.99 -23.26
CA GLN A 103 8.50 -2.91 -22.38
C GLN A 103 7.07 -3.16 -21.89
N LYS A 104 6.21 -3.59 -22.79
CA LYS A 104 4.84 -3.97 -22.44
C LYS A 104 4.82 -5.21 -21.54
N MET A 105 5.74 -6.15 -21.76
CA MET A 105 5.89 -7.33 -20.89
C MET A 105 6.26 -6.92 -19.46
N ILE A 106 7.25 -6.03 -19.27
CA ILE A 106 7.65 -5.54 -17.95
C ILE A 106 6.49 -4.82 -17.26
N ALA A 107 5.73 -4.00 -17.99
CA ALA A 107 4.54 -3.35 -17.47
C ALA A 107 3.47 -4.37 -17.05
N ALA A 108 3.24 -5.40 -17.85
CA ALA A 108 2.35 -6.50 -17.51
C ALA A 108 2.82 -7.24 -16.24
N VAL A 109 4.10 -7.60 -16.14
CA VAL A 109 4.67 -8.25 -14.94
C VAL A 109 4.38 -7.44 -13.69
N THR A 110 4.62 -6.12 -13.71
CA THR A 110 4.33 -5.22 -12.57
C THR A 110 2.85 -5.24 -12.21
N TYR A 111 1.98 -5.20 -13.20
CA TYR A 111 0.53 -5.27 -13.00
C TYR A 111 0.10 -6.60 -12.36
N TYR A 112 0.61 -7.73 -12.86
CA TYR A 112 0.27 -9.06 -12.39
C TYR A 112 0.84 -9.35 -11.00
N ARG A 113 2.05 -8.88 -10.69
CA ARG A 113 2.62 -8.95 -9.34
C ARG A 113 1.71 -8.26 -8.33
N ARG A 114 1.26 -7.05 -8.66
CA ARG A 114 0.32 -6.30 -7.83
C ARG A 114 -1.00 -7.05 -7.63
N ALA A 115 -1.63 -7.47 -8.72
CA ALA A 115 -2.92 -8.16 -8.70
C ALA A 115 -2.87 -9.48 -7.90
N SER A 116 -1.82 -10.28 -8.11
CA SER A 116 -1.62 -11.55 -7.41
C SER A 116 -1.41 -11.35 -5.91
N LEU A 117 -0.60 -10.36 -5.49
CA LEU A 117 -0.35 -10.05 -4.08
C LEU A 117 -1.62 -9.54 -3.37
N GLN A 118 -2.35 -8.61 -4.00
CA GLN A 118 -3.61 -8.12 -3.48
C GLN A 118 -4.63 -9.23 -3.31
N SER A 119 -4.72 -10.14 -4.29
CA SER A 119 -5.63 -11.28 -4.26
C SER A 119 -5.25 -12.26 -3.15
N LEU A 120 -3.98 -12.66 -3.07
CA LEU A 120 -3.50 -13.63 -2.07
C LEU A 120 -3.74 -13.15 -0.64
N LEU A 121 -3.45 -11.88 -0.36
CA LEU A 121 -3.65 -11.29 0.96
C LEU A 121 -5.08 -10.75 1.17
N SER A 122 -5.95 -10.76 0.15
CA SER A 122 -7.29 -10.16 0.19
C SER A 122 -7.26 -8.70 0.68
N LEU A 123 -6.31 -7.91 0.14
CA LEU A 123 -6.12 -6.54 0.59
C LEU A 123 -7.24 -5.63 0.13
N GLN A 124 -7.72 -4.81 1.05
CA GLN A 124 -8.65 -3.74 0.72
C GLN A 124 -7.87 -2.47 0.37
N ALA A 125 -8.06 -1.96 -0.84
CA ALA A 125 -7.53 -0.67 -1.24
C ALA A 125 -8.60 0.41 -1.03
N VAL A 126 -8.26 1.44 -0.27
CA VAL A 126 -9.17 2.56 0.06
C VAL A 126 -8.69 3.81 -0.63
N ASP A 127 -9.63 4.59 -1.19
CA ASP A 127 -9.31 5.93 -1.66
C ASP A 127 -8.96 6.83 -0.48
N ASP A 128 -7.89 7.60 -0.60
CA ASP A 128 -7.44 8.54 0.45
C ASP A 128 -8.41 9.72 0.63
N ASP A 129 -9.42 9.82 -0.22
CA ASP A 129 -10.47 10.84 -0.12
C ASP A 129 -11.24 10.78 1.22
N GLY A 130 -11.08 9.70 2.01
CA GLY A 130 -11.67 9.55 3.34
C GLY A 130 -10.76 9.96 4.51
N ASN A 131 -9.44 10.08 4.34
CA ASN A 131 -8.54 10.53 5.41
C ASN A 131 -8.41 12.05 5.50
N THR A 132 -8.77 12.79 4.45
CA THR A 132 -8.94 14.24 4.50
C THR A 132 -10.22 14.67 5.26
N ALA A 133 -11.09 13.73 5.60
CA ALA A 133 -12.34 14.01 6.35
C ALA A 133 -12.23 13.79 7.87
N LYS A 134 -11.09 13.28 8.38
CA LYS A 134 -10.84 13.25 9.83
C LYS A 134 -9.94 14.41 10.21
N GLU A 135 -10.59 15.40 10.81
CA GLU A 135 -10.06 16.66 11.33
C GLU A 135 -9.67 17.70 10.26
N GLY A 136 -10.68 18.42 9.73
CA GLY A 136 -10.54 19.85 9.40
C GLY A 136 -9.46 20.26 8.38
N SER A 137 -8.87 19.38 7.59
CA SER A 137 -7.95 19.82 6.55
C SER A 137 -8.75 20.27 5.32
N LYS A 138 -8.95 21.56 5.28
CA LYS A 138 -9.53 22.25 4.14
C LYS A 138 -8.70 21.92 2.88
N PRO A 139 -9.34 21.72 1.71
CA PRO A 139 -8.61 21.44 0.47
C PRO A 139 -7.61 22.56 0.16
N LYS A 140 -6.41 22.19 -0.32
CA LYS A 140 -5.40 23.17 -0.73
C LYS A 140 -5.85 23.88 -2.00
N LEU A 141 -5.69 25.19 -2.02
CA LEU A 141 -5.91 26.00 -3.22
C LEU A 141 -4.68 25.94 -4.12
N SER A 142 -4.87 25.61 -5.40
CA SER A 142 -3.80 25.82 -6.38
C SER A 142 -3.54 27.33 -6.57
N ASN A 143 -2.32 27.68 -6.96
CA ASN A 143 -1.94 29.09 -7.19
C ASN A 143 -2.88 29.79 -8.17
N GLU A 144 -3.32 29.13 -9.24
CA GLU A 144 -4.25 29.68 -10.22
C GLU A 144 -5.63 29.99 -9.60
N ARG A 145 -6.18 29.03 -8.83
CA ARG A 145 -7.47 29.22 -8.13
C ARG A 145 -7.37 30.29 -7.05
N PHE A 146 -6.22 30.39 -6.37
CA PHE A 146 -5.98 31.42 -5.38
C PHE A 146 -5.95 32.81 -6.04
N GLN A 147 -5.26 33.00 -7.16
CA GLN A 147 -5.24 34.28 -7.90
C GLN A 147 -6.62 34.66 -8.40
N ASN A 148 -7.43 33.71 -8.87
CA ASN A 148 -8.80 33.96 -9.28
C ASN A 148 -9.70 34.38 -8.10
N ALA A 149 -9.49 33.76 -6.92
CA ALA A 149 -10.21 34.15 -5.71
C ALA A 149 -9.85 35.55 -5.25
N ILE A 150 -8.57 35.95 -5.31
CA ILE A 150 -8.12 37.32 -5.01
C ILE A 150 -8.80 38.35 -5.93
N LYS A 151 -8.83 38.09 -7.24
CA LYS A 151 -9.54 38.98 -8.17
C LYS A 151 -11.01 39.11 -7.81
N ALA A 152 -11.66 38.00 -7.48
CA ALA A 152 -13.08 38.01 -7.09
C ALA A 152 -13.33 38.75 -5.76
N ILE A 153 -12.38 38.70 -4.82
CA ILE A 153 -12.45 39.46 -3.56
C ILE A 153 -12.29 40.95 -3.83
N ASN A 154 -11.31 41.35 -4.64
CA ASN A 154 -11.09 42.75 -5.02
C ASN A 154 -12.27 43.33 -5.80
N ASP A 155 -12.94 42.50 -6.61
CA ASP A 155 -14.17 42.90 -7.34
C ASP A 155 -15.43 42.93 -6.44
N GLY A 156 -15.31 42.60 -5.16
CA GLY A 156 -16.43 42.54 -4.22
C GLY A 156 -17.42 41.39 -4.47
N LYS A 157 -17.02 40.40 -5.29
CA LYS A 157 -17.87 39.24 -5.68
C LYS A 157 -17.71 38.03 -4.77
N PHE A 158 -16.68 38.00 -3.89
CA PHE A 158 -16.36 36.88 -3.01
C PHE A 158 -15.82 37.37 -1.67
N ASP A 159 -16.23 36.71 -0.57
CA ASP A 159 -15.80 37.06 0.78
C ASP A 159 -14.57 36.26 1.21
N ILE A 160 -13.55 36.95 1.72
CA ILE A 160 -12.31 36.38 2.24
C ILE A 160 -12.59 35.38 3.37
N LYS A 161 -13.65 35.57 4.18
CA LYS A 161 -14.05 34.64 5.25
C LYS A 161 -14.43 33.28 4.68
N VAL A 162 -15.17 33.26 3.55
CA VAL A 162 -15.57 32.03 2.88
C VAL A 162 -14.36 31.27 2.33
N LEU A 163 -13.34 32.01 1.85
CA LEU A 163 -12.08 31.41 1.39
C LEU A 163 -11.36 30.71 2.55
N ARG A 164 -11.25 31.38 3.70
CA ARG A 164 -10.60 30.85 4.92
C ARG A 164 -11.38 29.69 5.55
N GLU A 165 -12.67 29.66 5.40
CA GLU A 165 -13.51 28.56 5.90
C GLU A 165 -13.41 27.30 5.04
N LYS A 166 -13.35 27.44 3.73
CA LYS A 166 -13.44 26.34 2.79
C LYS A 166 -12.10 25.74 2.38
N TYR A 167 -11.00 26.49 2.47
CA TYR A 167 -9.70 26.10 1.93
C TYR A 167 -8.58 26.22 2.95
N HIS A 168 -7.56 25.38 2.79
CA HIS A 168 -6.30 25.52 3.52
C HIS A 168 -5.47 26.62 2.87
N ILE A 169 -5.15 27.65 3.62
CA ILE A 169 -4.37 28.81 3.20
C ILE A 169 -2.92 28.61 3.64
N THR A 170 -1.96 28.66 2.70
CA THR A 170 -0.53 28.58 3.05
C THR A 170 -0.05 29.87 3.71
N PRO A 171 1.10 29.85 4.44
CA PRO A 171 1.66 31.07 5.03
C PRO A 171 1.86 32.19 4.02
N GLU A 172 2.36 31.88 2.82
CA GLU A 172 2.57 32.87 1.75
C GLU A 172 1.23 33.43 1.22
N GLN A 173 0.22 32.57 1.10
CA GLN A 173 -1.13 32.99 0.69
C GLN A 173 -1.80 33.84 1.79
N HIS A 174 -1.47 33.56 3.06
CA HIS A 174 -1.99 34.34 4.18
C HIS A 174 -1.46 35.77 4.20
N GLU A 175 -0.15 35.97 3.93
CA GLU A 175 0.44 37.30 3.80
C GLU A 175 -0.25 38.14 2.72
N ILE A 176 -0.47 37.54 1.54
CA ILE A 176 -1.17 38.22 0.42
C ILE A 176 -2.62 38.61 0.81
N LEU A 177 -3.30 37.80 1.66
CA LEU A 177 -4.65 38.07 2.10
C LEU A 177 -4.73 39.10 3.24
N LEU A 178 -3.59 39.51 3.84
CA LEU A 178 -3.54 40.59 4.84
C LEU A 178 -3.45 41.96 4.18
N ASP A 179 -3.01 42.01 2.91
CA ASP A 179 -2.83 43.24 2.15
C ASP A 179 -4.08 43.61 1.33
N LEU A 180 -5.19 42.86 1.46
CA LEU A 180 -6.47 43.10 0.80
C LEU A 180 -7.49 43.73 1.76
#